data_b51c9fa32eb385a22cb2d9221ea3ba6d
#
_entry.id   b51c9fa32eb385a22cb2d9221ea3ba6d
#
_cell.length_a   1.000
_cell.length_b   1.000
_cell.length_c   1.000
_cell.angle_alpha   90.00
_cell.angle_beta   90.00
_cell.angle_gamma   90.00
#
_symmetry.space_group_name_H-M   'P 1'
#
loop_
_entity.id
_entity.type
_entity.pdbx_description
1 polymer ?
#
loop_
_entity_poly.entity_id
_entity_poly.type
_entity_poly.pdbx_seq_one_letter_code
_entity_poly.pdbx_strand_id
1 'polypeptide(L)'
;MKTFEGKLVSKGIKVGIVAARFNEFITAKLLGGAMDGLLRHDVNEEDIHVAWVPGAFEIPLIASKMAKSKQYDAVICLGVVIRGSTSHYDYVCNEVSKGIASVSLESGVPVMFGVLTTENIEQAIERAGTKAGNKGYDCAVGAIEMVNLIREMA
;
A
#
# COMPACT_ATOMS: atom_id res chain seq x y z
N MET A 1 -28.21 17.93 1.84
CA MET A 1 -26.75 17.64 1.86
C MET A 1 -26.47 16.43 0.98
N LYS A 2 -25.42 16.50 0.20
CA LYS A 2 -24.99 15.36 -0.63
C LYS A 2 -23.75 14.73 -0.02
N THR A 3 -23.76 13.40 0.16
CA THR A 3 -22.64 12.67 0.75
C THR A 3 -22.10 11.67 -0.27
N PHE A 4 -20.78 11.64 -0.44
CA PHE A 4 -20.11 10.64 -1.26
C PHE A 4 -19.44 9.63 -0.34
N GLU A 5 -19.69 8.34 -0.56
CA GLU A 5 -19.07 7.25 0.20
C GLU A 5 -18.67 6.15 -0.77
N GLY A 6 -17.41 5.72 -0.69
CA GLY A 6 -16.92 4.63 -1.52
C GLY A 6 -17.43 3.30 -1.02
N LYS A 7 -18.01 2.52 -1.92
CA LYS A 7 -18.48 1.17 -1.61
C LYS A 7 -17.33 0.17 -1.70
N LEU A 8 -17.50 -0.99 -1.08
CA LEU A 8 -16.49 -2.06 -1.12
C LEU A 8 -16.81 -3.08 -2.22
N VAL A 9 -17.00 -2.57 -3.43
CA VAL A 9 -17.31 -3.37 -4.62
C VAL A 9 -16.15 -3.21 -5.60
N SER A 10 -15.61 -4.31 -6.06
CA SER A 10 -14.34 -4.32 -6.82
C SER A 10 -14.51 -4.55 -8.32
N LYS A 11 -15.66 -4.26 -8.88
CA LYS A 11 -15.92 -4.52 -10.30
C LYS A 11 -14.90 -3.84 -11.22
N GLY A 12 -14.09 -4.66 -11.88
CA GLY A 12 -13.10 -4.19 -12.85
C GLY A 12 -11.92 -3.41 -12.26
N ILE A 13 -11.70 -3.50 -10.95
CA ILE A 13 -10.59 -2.81 -10.30
C ILE A 13 -9.28 -3.54 -10.56
N LYS A 14 -8.25 -2.79 -10.99
CA LYS A 14 -6.90 -3.28 -11.20
C LYS A 14 -5.97 -2.63 -10.19
N VAL A 15 -5.15 -3.43 -9.52
CA VAL A 15 -4.30 -2.97 -8.43
C VAL A 15 -2.85 -3.33 -8.66
N GLY A 16 -1.97 -2.33 -8.53
CA GLY A 16 -0.54 -2.54 -8.47
C GLY A 16 -0.08 -2.57 -7.03
N ILE A 17 0.83 -3.46 -6.70
CA ILE A 17 1.42 -3.54 -5.36
C ILE A 17 2.93 -3.38 -5.50
N VAL A 18 3.52 -2.48 -4.70
CA VAL A 18 4.96 -2.30 -4.60
C VAL A 18 5.38 -2.83 -3.24
N ALA A 19 6.21 -3.85 -3.21
CA ALA A 19 6.64 -4.49 -1.97
C ALA A 19 8.16 -4.38 -1.80
N ALA A 20 8.61 -3.93 -0.64
CA ALA A 20 10.03 -3.79 -0.35
C ALA A 20 10.61 -5.11 0.16
N ARG A 21 11.73 -5.54 -0.42
CA ARG A 21 12.39 -6.80 -0.05
C ARG A 21 13.08 -6.72 1.31
N PHE A 22 13.61 -5.57 1.69
CA PHE A 22 14.24 -5.41 2.99
C PHE A 22 13.20 -5.65 4.09
N ASN A 23 13.51 -6.48 5.07
CA ASN A 23 12.59 -7.02 6.08
C ASN A 23 11.49 -7.90 5.44
N GLU A 24 11.87 -8.70 4.45
CA GLU A 24 10.95 -9.49 3.63
C GLU A 24 10.04 -10.41 4.44
N PHE A 25 10.52 -10.97 5.54
CA PHE A 25 9.73 -11.86 6.39
C PHE A 25 8.42 -11.16 6.85
N ILE A 26 8.52 -9.89 7.22
CA ILE A 26 7.37 -9.11 7.66
C ILE A 26 6.60 -8.55 6.46
N THR A 27 7.32 -8.05 5.45
CA THR A 27 6.68 -7.53 4.22
C THR A 27 5.84 -8.62 3.53
N ALA A 28 6.31 -9.86 3.52
CA ALA A 28 5.55 -10.98 2.94
C ALA A 28 4.20 -11.18 3.65
N LYS A 29 4.14 -10.95 4.97
CA LYS A 29 2.89 -11.02 5.72
C LYS A 29 1.95 -9.88 5.36
N LEU A 30 2.50 -8.69 5.13
CA LEU A 30 1.71 -7.55 4.65
C LEU A 30 1.15 -7.83 3.25
N LEU A 31 1.97 -8.40 2.38
CA LEU A 31 1.54 -8.78 1.03
C LEU A 31 0.43 -9.84 1.10
N GLY A 32 0.58 -10.84 1.96
CA GLY A 32 -0.45 -11.85 2.18
C GLY A 32 -1.76 -11.24 2.63
N GLY A 33 -1.70 -10.26 3.53
CA GLY A 33 -2.88 -9.53 4.00
C GLY A 33 -3.53 -8.72 2.88
N ALA A 34 -2.73 -8.02 2.08
CA ALA A 34 -3.24 -7.24 0.95
C ALA A 34 -3.91 -8.15 -0.08
N MET A 35 -3.27 -9.27 -0.44
CA MET A 35 -3.84 -10.24 -1.36
C MET A 35 -5.15 -10.81 -0.83
N ASP A 36 -5.17 -11.18 0.46
CA ASP A 36 -6.38 -11.70 1.11
C ASP A 36 -7.52 -10.68 1.05
N GLY A 37 -7.22 -9.42 1.39
CA GLY A 37 -8.21 -8.35 1.33
C GLY A 37 -8.77 -8.11 -0.07
N LEU A 38 -7.90 -8.09 -1.08
CA LEU A 38 -8.33 -7.90 -2.47
C LEU A 38 -9.16 -9.08 -2.96
N LEU A 39 -8.70 -10.31 -2.75
CA LEU A 39 -9.39 -11.51 -3.24
C LEU A 39 -10.73 -11.74 -2.54
N ARG A 40 -10.81 -11.49 -1.23
CA ARG A 40 -12.08 -11.59 -0.49
C ARG A 40 -13.11 -10.56 -0.92
N HIS A 41 -12.68 -9.47 -1.53
CA HIS A 41 -13.57 -8.44 -2.08
C HIS A 41 -13.70 -8.56 -3.59
N ASP A 42 -13.43 -9.75 -4.13
CA ASP A 42 -13.67 -10.14 -5.52
C ASP A 42 -12.83 -9.42 -6.58
N VAL A 43 -11.65 -8.89 -6.20
CA VAL A 43 -10.68 -8.47 -7.20
C VAL A 43 -10.11 -9.72 -7.88
N ASN A 44 -10.07 -9.74 -9.20
CA ASN A 44 -9.52 -10.89 -9.92
C ASN A 44 -8.01 -10.96 -9.73
N GLU A 45 -7.49 -12.16 -9.52
CA GLU A 45 -6.05 -12.34 -9.30
C GLU A 45 -5.20 -11.82 -10.46
N GLU A 46 -5.64 -12.01 -11.68
CA GLU A 46 -4.93 -11.51 -12.87
C GLU A 46 -4.90 -9.98 -12.96
N ASP A 47 -5.73 -9.29 -12.20
CA ASP A 47 -5.75 -7.83 -12.12
C ASP A 47 -4.89 -7.27 -10.99
N ILE A 48 -4.12 -8.13 -10.33
CA ILE A 48 -3.21 -7.76 -9.25
C ILE A 48 -1.78 -8.02 -9.70
N HIS A 49 -0.97 -6.98 -9.78
CA HIS A 49 0.43 -7.10 -10.17
C HIS A 49 1.33 -6.62 -9.04
N VAL A 50 2.37 -7.38 -8.75
CA VAL A 50 3.30 -7.09 -7.66
C VAL A 50 4.68 -6.80 -8.21
N ALA A 51 5.25 -5.67 -7.81
CA ALA A 51 6.64 -5.31 -8.11
C ALA A 51 7.44 -5.30 -6.80
N TRP A 52 8.55 -6.02 -6.77
CA TRP A 52 9.45 -6.03 -5.63
C TRP A 52 10.56 -4.99 -5.83
N VAL A 53 10.82 -4.19 -4.81
CA VAL A 53 11.90 -3.21 -4.79
C VAL A 53 12.90 -3.56 -3.67
N PRO A 54 14.15 -3.06 -3.73
CA PRO A 54 15.16 -3.41 -2.72
C PRO A 54 14.77 -3.00 -1.29
N GLY A 55 14.30 -1.77 -1.11
CA GLY A 55 13.94 -1.25 0.20
C GLY A 55 12.84 -0.22 0.12
N ALA A 56 12.41 0.28 1.27
CA ALA A 56 11.32 1.25 1.34
C ALA A 56 11.65 2.55 0.58
N PHE A 57 12.92 2.96 0.58
CA PHE A 57 13.34 4.19 -0.09
C PHE A 57 13.07 4.18 -1.60
N GLU A 58 13.04 3.00 -2.23
CA GLU A 58 12.79 2.84 -3.66
C GLU A 58 11.32 2.71 -4.02
N ILE A 59 10.44 2.60 -3.02
CA ILE A 59 8.99 2.44 -3.26
C ILE A 59 8.40 3.60 -4.07
N PRO A 60 8.64 4.87 -3.73
CA PRO A 60 7.98 5.98 -4.43
C PRO A 60 8.23 6.00 -5.94
N LEU A 61 9.43 5.67 -6.40
CA LEU A 61 9.73 5.64 -7.83
C LEU A 61 8.86 4.63 -8.57
N ILE A 62 8.77 3.41 -8.05
CA ILE A 62 8.00 2.35 -8.72
C ILE A 62 6.51 2.60 -8.57
N ALA A 63 6.07 3.10 -7.41
CA ALA A 63 4.68 3.51 -7.22
C ALA A 63 4.28 4.59 -8.25
N SER A 64 5.17 5.54 -8.50
CA SER A 64 4.94 6.57 -9.51
C SER A 64 4.79 5.98 -10.91
N LYS A 65 5.66 5.04 -11.27
CA LYS A 65 5.56 4.36 -12.56
C LYS A 65 4.24 3.62 -12.73
N MET A 66 3.81 2.89 -11.70
CA MET A 66 2.53 2.18 -11.73
C MET A 66 1.35 3.14 -11.80
N ALA A 67 1.33 4.15 -10.94
CA ALA A 67 0.21 5.10 -10.87
C ALA A 67 0.04 5.88 -12.17
N LYS A 68 1.15 6.25 -12.83
CA LYS A 68 1.11 7.04 -14.06
C LYS A 68 0.94 6.20 -15.32
N SER A 69 1.02 4.87 -15.22
CA SER A 69 0.89 3.96 -16.37
C SER A 69 -0.51 3.87 -16.94
N LYS A 70 -1.52 4.30 -16.16
CA LYS A 70 -2.95 4.16 -16.48
C LYS A 70 -3.43 2.71 -16.57
N GLN A 71 -2.62 1.78 -16.06
CA GLN A 71 -2.98 0.36 -16.02
C GLN A 71 -3.62 -0.05 -14.70
N TYR A 72 -3.53 0.79 -13.68
CA TYR A 72 -4.03 0.47 -12.34
C TYR A 72 -4.95 1.55 -11.82
N ASP A 73 -6.00 1.11 -11.13
CA ASP A 73 -6.95 2.01 -10.48
C ASP A 73 -6.46 2.45 -9.10
N ALA A 74 -5.60 1.65 -8.49
CA ALA A 74 -4.97 1.95 -7.21
C ALA A 74 -3.60 1.29 -7.12
N VAL A 75 -2.74 1.82 -6.26
CA VAL A 75 -1.42 1.24 -5.97
C VAL A 75 -1.31 1.08 -4.45
N ILE A 76 -0.83 -0.07 -4.01
CA ILE A 76 -0.59 -0.35 -2.59
C ILE A 76 0.91 -0.46 -2.37
N CYS A 77 1.44 0.30 -1.42
CA CYS A 77 2.86 0.29 -1.08
C CYS A 77 3.07 -0.44 0.24
N LEU A 78 3.89 -1.48 0.22
CA LEU A 78 4.13 -2.34 1.39
C LEU A 78 5.64 -2.39 1.70
N GLY A 79 5.96 -2.19 2.96
CA GLY A 79 7.34 -2.26 3.41
C GLY A 79 7.41 -2.13 4.91
N VAL A 80 8.61 -2.26 5.45
CA VAL A 80 8.83 -2.18 6.90
C VAL A 80 10.13 -1.43 7.15
N VAL A 81 10.04 -0.38 7.93
CA VAL A 81 11.20 0.38 8.39
C VAL A 81 11.23 0.30 9.91
N ILE A 82 12.30 -0.28 10.43
CA ILE A 82 12.46 -0.47 11.88
C ILE A 82 13.62 0.39 12.34
N ARG A 83 13.39 1.17 13.40
CA ARG A 83 14.44 2.05 13.95
C ARG A 83 15.65 1.26 14.37
N GLY A 84 16.82 1.69 13.90
CA GLY A 84 18.11 1.16 14.31
C GLY A 84 18.82 2.14 15.24
N SER A 85 20.15 2.00 15.33
CA SER A 85 20.98 2.83 16.21
C SER A 85 21.40 4.17 15.58
N THR A 86 21.05 4.42 14.32
CA THR A 86 21.45 5.63 13.60
C THR A 86 20.22 6.43 13.13
N SER A 87 20.46 7.63 12.60
CA SER A 87 19.43 8.49 12.04
C SER A 87 18.89 8.01 10.69
N HIS A 88 19.42 6.95 10.13
CA HIS A 88 19.00 6.39 8.84
C HIS A 88 17.49 6.16 8.77
N TYR A 89 16.89 5.66 9.84
CA TYR A 89 15.46 5.43 9.97
C TYR A 89 14.65 6.69 9.65
N ASP A 90 15.05 7.83 10.22
CA ASP A 90 14.30 9.08 10.05
C ASP A 90 14.32 9.55 8.60
N TYR A 91 15.46 9.43 7.92
CA TYR A 91 15.57 9.80 6.51
C TYR A 91 14.71 8.90 5.62
N VAL A 92 14.73 7.60 5.85
CA VAL A 92 13.93 6.66 5.05
C VAL A 92 12.43 6.91 5.28
N CYS A 93 11.99 7.04 6.53
CA CYS A 93 10.58 7.28 6.85
C CYS A 93 10.06 8.58 6.24
N ASN A 94 10.84 9.66 6.36
CA ASN A 94 10.45 10.97 5.84
C ASN A 94 10.29 10.94 4.32
N GLU A 95 11.25 10.36 3.61
CA GLU A 95 11.21 10.36 2.15
C GLU A 95 10.18 9.38 1.59
N VAL A 96 10.01 8.20 2.19
CA VAL A 96 9.03 7.23 1.70
C VAL A 96 7.60 7.74 1.91
N SER A 97 7.29 8.30 3.08
CA SER A 97 5.94 8.80 3.36
C SER A 97 5.60 10.00 2.47
N LYS A 98 6.51 10.95 2.34
CA LYS A 98 6.35 12.12 1.50
C LYS A 98 6.25 11.74 0.02
N GLY A 99 7.11 10.82 -0.43
CA GLY A 99 7.11 10.36 -1.82
C GLY A 99 5.82 9.66 -2.20
N ILE A 100 5.31 8.79 -1.36
CA ILE A 100 4.04 8.09 -1.61
C ILE A 100 2.88 9.08 -1.66
N ALA A 101 2.83 10.02 -0.73
CA ALA A 101 1.79 11.06 -0.74
C ALA A 101 1.84 11.89 -2.02
N SER A 102 3.03 12.28 -2.45
CA SER A 102 3.22 13.05 -3.69
C SER A 102 2.73 12.29 -4.92
N VAL A 103 3.04 10.99 -5.01
CA VAL A 103 2.61 10.16 -6.13
C VAL A 103 1.08 10.13 -6.23
N SER A 104 0.41 9.99 -5.09
CA SER A 104 -1.06 9.96 -5.05
C SER A 104 -1.65 11.27 -5.56
N LEU A 105 -1.14 12.39 -5.07
CA LEU A 105 -1.63 13.71 -5.47
C LEU A 105 -1.34 14.04 -6.93
N GLU A 106 -0.14 13.74 -7.40
CA GLU A 106 0.27 14.04 -8.78
C GLU A 106 -0.43 13.17 -9.81
N SER A 107 -0.63 11.89 -9.51
CA SER A 107 -1.24 10.95 -10.44
C SER A 107 -2.77 10.97 -10.42
N GLY A 108 -3.36 11.40 -9.32
CA GLY A 108 -4.81 11.30 -9.11
C GLY A 108 -5.27 9.86 -8.85
N VAL A 109 -4.35 8.93 -8.65
CA VAL A 109 -4.63 7.53 -8.36
C VAL A 109 -4.42 7.30 -6.87
N PRO A 110 -5.34 6.59 -6.19
CA PRO A 110 -5.13 6.24 -4.79
C PRO A 110 -3.85 5.41 -4.62
N VAL A 111 -2.94 5.89 -3.79
CA VAL A 111 -1.71 5.18 -3.46
C VAL A 111 -1.71 4.96 -1.95
N MET A 112 -1.85 3.73 -1.54
CA MET A 112 -2.07 3.37 -0.15
C MET A 112 -0.75 3.17 0.59
N PHE A 113 -0.67 3.74 1.78
CA PHE A 113 0.53 3.72 2.60
C PHE A 113 0.52 2.53 3.56
N GLY A 114 1.08 1.40 3.12
CA GLY A 114 1.22 0.19 3.92
C GLY A 114 2.65 -0.05 4.38
N VAL A 115 3.43 1.01 4.54
CA VAL A 115 4.80 0.93 5.04
C VAL A 115 4.78 1.09 6.55
N LEU A 116 5.17 0.05 7.27
CA LEU A 116 5.27 0.10 8.72
C LEU A 116 6.53 0.86 9.11
N THR A 117 6.39 1.77 10.07
CA THR A 117 7.50 2.56 10.61
C THR A 117 7.47 2.38 12.12
N THR A 118 8.31 1.51 12.63
CA THR A 118 8.24 1.08 14.03
C THR A 118 9.55 1.26 14.78
N GLU A 119 9.45 1.33 16.10
CA GLU A 119 10.61 1.47 16.96
C GLU A 119 11.38 0.16 17.13
N ASN A 120 10.66 -0.97 17.01
CA ASN A 120 11.24 -2.31 17.18
C ASN A 120 10.51 -3.33 16.30
N ILE A 121 11.08 -4.54 16.23
CA ILE A 121 10.55 -5.61 15.38
C ILE A 121 9.21 -6.15 15.90
N GLU A 122 8.99 -6.16 17.20
CA GLU A 122 7.74 -6.64 17.80
C GLU A 122 6.56 -5.80 17.36
N GLN A 123 6.73 -4.48 17.32
CA GLN A 123 5.70 -3.58 16.82
C GLN A 123 5.38 -3.86 15.35
N ALA A 124 6.39 -4.12 14.53
CA ALA A 124 6.20 -4.44 13.13
C ALA A 124 5.41 -5.74 12.96
N ILE A 125 5.79 -6.77 13.70
CA ILE A 125 5.10 -8.07 13.65
C ILE A 125 3.64 -7.93 14.07
N GLU A 126 3.35 -7.14 15.11
CA GLU A 126 1.99 -6.92 15.58
C GLU A 126 1.09 -6.31 14.50
N ARG A 127 1.63 -5.43 13.66
CA ARG A 127 0.87 -4.74 12.61
C ARG A 127 0.82 -5.49 11.29
N ALA A 128 1.54 -6.61 11.21
CA ALA A 128 1.61 -7.44 10.00
C ALA A 128 0.78 -8.74 10.13
N GLY A 129 -0.17 -8.81 11.04
CA GLY A 129 -1.10 -9.93 11.12
C GLY A 129 -1.17 -10.64 12.46
N THR A 130 -0.69 -9.99 13.54
CA THR A 130 -0.87 -10.53 14.87
C THR A 130 -1.82 -9.63 15.68
N LYS A 131 -1.37 -9.10 16.81
CA LYS A 131 -2.21 -8.40 17.78
C LYS A 131 -2.94 -7.17 17.22
N ALA A 132 -2.31 -6.39 16.37
CA ALA A 132 -2.87 -5.13 15.84
C ALA A 132 -3.45 -5.26 14.43
N GLY A 133 -3.79 -6.47 14.00
CA GLY A 133 -4.33 -6.70 12.66
C GLY A 133 -3.25 -6.72 11.57
N ASN A 134 -3.64 -6.49 10.33
CA ASN A 134 -2.71 -6.50 9.20
C ASN A 134 -2.88 -5.23 8.37
N LYS A 135 -1.83 -4.41 8.32
CA LYS A 135 -1.85 -3.14 7.59
C LYS A 135 -2.02 -3.33 6.08
N GLY A 136 -1.52 -4.43 5.54
CA GLY A 136 -1.71 -4.76 4.12
C GLY A 136 -3.17 -5.00 3.78
N TYR A 137 -3.87 -5.75 4.63
CA TYR A 137 -5.31 -5.97 4.49
C TYR A 137 -6.07 -4.64 4.54
N ASP A 138 -5.74 -3.78 5.49
CA ASP A 138 -6.38 -2.48 5.63
C ASP A 138 -6.18 -1.62 4.37
N CYS A 139 -4.98 -1.66 3.79
CA CYS A 139 -4.68 -0.94 2.56
C CYS A 139 -5.50 -1.49 1.38
N ALA A 140 -5.71 -2.79 1.31
CA ALA A 140 -6.51 -3.40 0.25
C ALA A 140 -7.96 -2.91 0.31
N VAL A 141 -8.57 -2.94 1.48
CA VAL A 141 -9.95 -2.46 1.69
C VAL A 141 -10.02 -0.96 1.40
N GLY A 142 -9.05 -0.19 1.91
CA GLY A 142 -8.98 1.25 1.66
C GLY A 142 -8.81 1.59 0.18
N ALA A 143 -8.04 0.79 -0.56
CA ALA A 143 -7.86 0.99 -1.99
C ALA A 143 -9.19 0.85 -2.74
N ILE A 144 -9.94 -0.20 -2.45
CA ILE A 144 -11.25 -0.44 -3.07
C ILE A 144 -12.20 0.71 -2.75
N GLU A 145 -12.25 1.13 -1.50
CA GLU A 145 -13.08 2.25 -1.07
C GLU A 145 -12.73 3.53 -1.83
N MET A 146 -11.43 3.86 -1.93
CA MET A 146 -10.98 5.09 -2.59
C MET A 146 -11.24 5.09 -4.09
N VAL A 147 -11.05 3.95 -4.76
CA VAL A 147 -11.36 3.83 -6.19
C VAL A 147 -12.85 4.10 -6.43
N ASN A 148 -13.71 3.50 -5.63
CA ASN A 148 -15.16 3.69 -5.77
C ASN A 148 -15.59 5.11 -5.42
N LEU A 149 -14.95 5.72 -4.42
CA LEU A 149 -15.25 7.12 -4.08
C LEU A 149 -14.92 8.04 -5.25
N ILE A 150 -13.76 7.87 -5.87
CA ILE A 150 -13.35 8.68 -7.02
C ILE A 150 -14.32 8.47 -8.20
N ARG A 151 -14.71 7.23 -8.46
CA ARG A 151 -15.67 6.91 -9.53
C ARG A 151 -17.03 7.57 -9.28
N GLU A 152 -17.46 7.62 -8.02
CA GLU A 152 -18.74 8.24 -7.66
C GLU A 152 -18.70 9.76 -7.83
N MET A 153 -17.54 10.38 -7.63
CA MET A 153 -17.37 11.83 -7.76
C MET A 153 -17.15 12.30 -9.21
N ALA A 154 -16.81 11.39 -10.09
CA ALA A 154 -16.51 11.71 -11.48
C ALA A 154 -17.76 12.15 -12.29
#